data_afcf67ff3447fc4012dfcbbe2379aa86
#
_entry.id   afcf67ff3447fc4012dfcbbe2379aa86
#
_cell.length_a   1.000
_cell.length_b   1.000
_cell.length_c   1.000
_cell.angle_alpha   90.00
_cell.angle_beta   90.00
_cell.angle_gamma   90.00
#
_symmetry.space_group_name_H-M   'P 1'
#
loop_
_entity.id
_entity.type
_entity.pdbx_description
1 polymer ?
#
loop_
_entity_poly.entity_id
_entity_poly.type
_entity_poly.pdbx_seq_one_letter_code
_entity_poly.pdbx_strand_id
1 'polypeptide(L)'
;MKKLIYLVVLLAGIVLQAQISVTKHDGTPITDNQIITYNSTVYNLAALEFFVRNNAATSTRVLIECLSMTNADGTGFELCFGNECLASVAPNETYPSSPVTIAAGGTNGNFDHFYNSNPGNGQIMDFVFRFYQVDLGGNEVGNTITFTYRYNPNLAVDSFSALNAMGVRLQSTSLSNQLELTAANNIQLELIDLAGKTVRSISLTAGEQSIDVSQLTAGVYVAKFSTNEGATSNIKVVKN
;
A
#
# COMPACT_ATOMS: atom_id res chain seq x y z
N MET A 1 -28.25 -39.52 -54.10
CA MET A 1 -28.66 -38.55 -53.04
C MET A 1 -27.60 -38.61 -51.95
N LYS A 2 -26.66 -37.66 -51.94
CA LYS A 2 -25.58 -37.57 -50.91
C LYS A 2 -26.11 -36.75 -49.76
N LYS A 3 -26.29 -37.35 -48.59
CA LYS A 3 -26.64 -36.62 -47.34
C LYS A 3 -25.36 -35.98 -46.78
N LEU A 4 -25.30 -34.66 -46.85
CA LEU A 4 -24.25 -33.87 -46.26
C LEU A 4 -24.55 -33.69 -44.74
N ILE A 5 -23.78 -34.37 -43.89
CA ILE A 5 -23.87 -34.22 -42.42
C ILE A 5 -23.00 -33.01 -42.05
N TYR A 6 -23.63 -31.88 -41.65
CA TYR A 6 -22.95 -30.74 -41.06
C TYR A 6 -22.63 -31.05 -39.60
N LEU A 7 -21.34 -31.29 -39.32
CA LEU A 7 -20.82 -31.36 -37.94
C LEU A 7 -20.70 -29.92 -37.40
N VAL A 8 -21.65 -29.51 -36.61
CA VAL A 8 -21.55 -28.25 -35.86
C VAL A 8 -20.63 -28.45 -34.66
N VAL A 9 -19.37 -28.03 -34.78
CA VAL A 9 -18.45 -28.00 -33.68
C VAL A 9 -18.82 -26.78 -32.85
N LEU A 10 -19.52 -27.01 -31.70
CA LEU A 10 -19.75 -25.98 -30.68
C LEU A 10 -18.43 -25.71 -29.98
N LEU A 11 -17.71 -24.65 -30.35
CA LEU A 11 -16.61 -24.12 -29.55
C LEU A 11 -17.21 -23.51 -28.28
N ALA A 12 -17.36 -24.32 -27.23
CA ALA A 12 -17.53 -23.81 -25.89
C ALA A 12 -16.24 -23.10 -25.49
N GLY A 13 -16.23 -21.78 -25.58
CA GLY A 13 -15.16 -20.95 -25.02
C GLY A 13 -15.05 -21.24 -23.53
N ILE A 14 -14.00 -21.94 -23.12
CA ILE A 14 -13.67 -22.11 -21.69
C ILE A 14 -13.21 -20.73 -21.21
N VAL A 15 -14.10 -19.99 -20.57
CA VAL A 15 -13.73 -18.80 -19.81
C VAL A 15 -12.91 -19.32 -18.61
N LEU A 16 -11.59 -19.23 -18.66
CA LEU A 16 -10.74 -19.45 -17.49
C LEU A 16 -11.07 -18.35 -16.49
N GLN A 17 -12.01 -18.62 -15.61
CA GLN A 17 -12.19 -17.77 -14.42
C GLN A 17 -11.05 -18.07 -13.46
N ALA A 18 -10.46 -17.00 -12.88
CA ALA A 18 -9.52 -17.14 -11.78
C ALA A 18 -10.18 -17.97 -10.67
N GLN A 19 -9.51 -19.04 -10.23
CA GLN A 19 -10.07 -19.93 -9.20
C GLN A 19 -10.15 -19.22 -7.84
N ILE A 20 -9.18 -18.31 -7.55
CA ILE A 20 -9.25 -17.42 -6.40
C ILE A 20 -9.22 -15.95 -6.86
N SER A 21 -9.83 -15.10 -6.06
CA SER A 21 -9.69 -13.65 -6.12
C SER A 21 -9.45 -13.13 -4.72
N VAL A 22 -8.72 -12.02 -4.61
CA VAL A 22 -8.44 -11.36 -3.33
C VAL A 22 -8.99 -9.95 -3.36
N THR A 23 -9.64 -9.56 -2.28
CA THR A 23 -10.15 -8.20 -2.09
C THR A 23 -9.72 -7.65 -0.74
N LYS A 24 -9.67 -6.35 -0.62
CA LYS A 24 -9.65 -5.69 0.69
C LYS A 24 -11.01 -5.89 1.39
N HIS A 25 -11.05 -5.60 2.68
CA HIS A 25 -12.28 -5.70 3.48
C HIS A 25 -13.42 -4.81 2.94
N ASP A 26 -13.09 -3.69 2.29
CA ASP A 26 -14.05 -2.79 1.63
C ASP A 26 -14.56 -3.28 0.27
N GLY A 27 -14.14 -4.48 -0.16
CA GLY A 27 -14.49 -5.09 -1.44
C GLY A 27 -13.60 -4.67 -2.61
N THR A 28 -12.64 -3.75 -2.42
CA THR A 28 -11.71 -3.33 -3.48
C THR A 28 -10.81 -4.50 -3.87
N PRO A 29 -10.74 -4.88 -5.18
CA PRO A 29 -9.87 -5.96 -5.62
C PRO A 29 -8.39 -5.69 -5.34
N ILE A 30 -7.66 -6.73 -4.93
CA ILE A 30 -6.21 -6.77 -4.96
C ILE A 30 -5.82 -7.51 -6.23
N THR A 31 -5.19 -6.78 -7.14
CA THR A 31 -4.83 -7.30 -8.47
C THR A 31 -3.37 -7.76 -8.51
N ASP A 32 -3.07 -8.64 -9.46
CA ASP A 32 -1.71 -9.15 -9.62
C ASP A 32 -0.71 -8.01 -9.88
N ASN A 33 0.45 -8.08 -9.19
CA ASN A 33 1.52 -7.08 -9.19
C ASN A 33 1.13 -5.69 -8.65
N GLN A 34 0.04 -5.58 -7.92
CA GLN A 34 -0.38 -4.31 -7.31
C GLN A 34 0.57 -3.91 -6.17
N ILE A 35 0.90 -2.62 -6.07
CA ILE A 35 1.58 -2.03 -4.92
C ILE A 35 0.54 -1.31 -4.06
N ILE A 36 0.43 -1.71 -2.80
CA ILE A 36 -0.45 -1.08 -1.81
C ILE A 36 0.45 -0.38 -0.80
N THR A 37 0.37 0.95 -0.75
CA THR A 37 1.28 1.79 0.03
C THR A 37 0.62 2.33 1.28
N TYR A 38 1.34 2.19 2.40
CA TYR A 38 1.02 2.75 3.71
C TYR A 38 2.12 3.70 4.16
N ASN A 39 1.76 4.72 4.94
CA ASN A 39 2.69 5.72 5.49
C ASN A 39 2.65 5.77 7.02
N SER A 40 2.03 4.80 7.64
CA SER A 40 1.83 4.70 9.09
C SER A 40 2.19 3.31 9.58
N THR A 41 2.57 3.21 10.85
CA THR A 41 2.72 1.95 11.59
C THR A 41 1.62 1.79 12.66
N VAL A 42 0.59 2.62 12.59
CA VAL A 42 -0.59 2.50 13.46
C VAL A 42 -1.58 1.53 12.82
N TYR A 43 -2.01 0.50 13.55
CA TYR A 43 -2.83 -0.60 13.02
C TYR A 43 -4.01 -0.12 12.16
N ASN A 44 -4.88 0.73 12.69
CA ASN A 44 -6.07 1.21 11.99
C ASN A 44 -5.80 2.00 10.68
N LEU A 45 -4.53 2.39 10.45
CA LEU A 45 -4.11 3.16 9.26
C LEU A 45 -3.25 2.33 8.31
N ALA A 46 -2.76 1.17 8.74
CA ALA A 46 -1.77 0.39 8.01
C ALA A 46 -2.14 -1.10 7.87
N ALA A 47 -3.15 -1.61 8.57
CA ALA A 47 -3.60 -2.98 8.37
C ALA A 47 -4.27 -3.14 7.00
N LEU A 48 -3.78 -4.08 6.21
CA LEU A 48 -4.41 -4.55 4.99
C LEU A 48 -5.26 -5.76 5.34
N GLU A 49 -6.49 -5.52 5.76
CA GLU A 49 -7.48 -6.58 5.95
C GLU A 49 -7.97 -7.08 4.60
N PHE A 50 -8.10 -8.41 4.44
CA PHE A 50 -8.39 -9.01 3.14
C PHE A 50 -9.32 -10.22 3.20
N PHE A 51 -9.99 -10.47 2.08
CA PHE A 51 -10.70 -11.71 1.80
C PHE A 51 -10.09 -12.42 0.60
N VAL A 52 -9.86 -13.72 0.75
CA VAL A 52 -9.60 -14.63 -0.37
C VAL A 52 -10.90 -15.35 -0.69
N ARG A 53 -11.44 -15.16 -1.89
CA ARG A 53 -12.64 -15.82 -2.37
C ARG A 53 -12.28 -17.00 -3.25
N ASN A 54 -12.90 -18.13 -2.97
CA ASN A 54 -12.86 -19.29 -3.85
C ASN A 54 -14.00 -19.19 -4.89
N ASN A 55 -13.66 -18.98 -6.16
CA ASN A 55 -14.62 -18.87 -7.27
C ASN A 55 -14.91 -20.24 -7.94
N ALA A 56 -14.24 -21.31 -7.51
CA ALA A 56 -14.44 -22.64 -8.04
C ALA A 56 -15.66 -23.34 -7.45
N ALA A 57 -16.14 -24.39 -8.12
CA ALA A 57 -17.26 -25.21 -7.68
C ALA A 57 -16.88 -26.25 -6.60
N THR A 58 -15.58 -26.36 -6.27
CA THR A 58 -15.06 -27.26 -5.23
C THR A 58 -14.26 -26.46 -4.21
N SER A 59 -14.05 -27.01 -3.03
CA SER A 59 -13.17 -26.36 -2.03
C SER A 59 -11.74 -26.24 -2.54
N THR A 60 -11.06 -25.18 -2.18
CA THR A 60 -9.64 -24.96 -2.49
C THR A 60 -8.83 -24.79 -1.21
N ARG A 61 -7.52 -25.00 -1.30
CA ARG A 61 -6.56 -24.83 -0.20
C ARG A 61 -5.57 -23.75 -0.60
N VAL A 62 -5.47 -22.71 0.22
CA VAL A 62 -4.70 -21.49 -0.09
C VAL A 62 -3.58 -21.29 0.92
N LEU A 63 -2.45 -20.85 0.43
CA LEU A 63 -1.27 -20.43 1.18
C LEU A 63 -0.85 -19.03 0.73
N ILE A 64 -0.07 -18.35 1.57
CA ILE A 64 0.59 -17.09 1.26
C ILE A 64 2.09 -17.34 1.37
N GLU A 65 2.86 -16.90 0.39
CA GLU A 65 4.32 -16.93 0.42
C GLU A 65 4.86 -15.49 0.43
N CYS A 66 5.85 -15.23 1.29
CA CYS A 66 6.66 -14.03 1.22
C CYS A 66 7.77 -14.24 0.19
N LEU A 67 7.65 -13.65 -1.00
CA LEU A 67 8.61 -13.85 -2.08
C LEU A 67 9.93 -13.09 -1.84
N SER A 68 9.84 -11.86 -1.34
CA SER A 68 11.00 -11.02 -1.10
C SER A 68 10.67 -9.86 -0.18
N MET A 69 11.71 -9.28 0.40
CA MET A 69 11.65 -8.05 1.19
C MET A 69 12.77 -7.10 0.76
N THR A 70 12.50 -5.80 0.85
CA THR A 70 13.49 -4.75 0.57
C THR A 70 13.53 -3.79 1.75
N ASN A 71 14.73 -3.48 2.25
CA ASN A 71 14.97 -2.62 3.40
C ASN A 71 14.23 -3.06 4.69
N ALA A 72 13.91 -4.34 4.81
CA ALA A 72 13.20 -4.94 5.93
C ALA A 72 13.79 -6.32 6.24
N ASP A 73 13.68 -6.73 7.50
CA ASP A 73 14.10 -8.06 7.98
C ASP A 73 12.89 -8.94 8.39
N GLY A 74 11.68 -8.42 8.20
CA GLY A 74 10.42 -9.07 8.56
C GLY A 74 10.01 -8.92 10.02
N THR A 75 10.86 -8.41 10.89
CA THR A 75 10.53 -8.16 12.31
C THR A 75 9.44 -7.11 12.42
N GLY A 76 8.40 -7.38 13.23
CA GLY A 76 7.27 -6.48 13.43
C GLY A 76 6.29 -6.45 12.25
N PHE A 77 6.43 -7.38 11.29
CA PHE A 77 5.41 -7.58 10.26
C PHE A 77 4.47 -8.71 10.67
N GLU A 78 3.24 -8.37 10.98
CA GLU A 78 2.19 -9.33 11.34
C GLU A 78 1.44 -9.83 10.11
N LEU A 79 1.31 -11.13 9.99
CA LEU A 79 0.49 -11.81 9.00
C LEU A 79 -0.46 -12.76 9.71
N CYS A 80 -1.76 -12.48 9.60
CA CYS A 80 -2.83 -13.38 10.03
C CYS A 80 -3.52 -13.97 8.80
N PHE A 81 -3.61 -15.32 8.74
CA PHE A 81 -4.39 -16.02 7.72
C PHE A 81 -4.98 -17.31 8.26
N GLY A 82 -6.30 -17.46 8.16
CA GLY A 82 -7.04 -18.56 8.75
C GLY A 82 -7.05 -18.47 10.29
N ASN A 83 -6.42 -19.42 10.97
CA ASN A 83 -6.37 -19.45 12.43
C ASN A 83 -4.95 -19.20 12.99
N GLU A 84 -4.04 -18.72 12.15
CA GLU A 84 -2.64 -18.50 12.52
C GLU A 84 -2.27 -17.03 12.30
N CYS A 85 -1.70 -16.41 13.34
CA CYS A 85 -1.11 -15.09 13.30
C CYS A 85 0.37 -15.18 13.66
N LEU A 86 1.21 -14.60 12.81
CA LEU A 86 2.65 -14.58 12.95
C LEU A 86 3.11 -13.13 13.13
N ALA A 87 4.02 -12.89 14.06
CA ALA A 87 4.55 -11.56 14.37
C ALA A 87 5.79 -11.19 13.52
N SER A 88 6.20 -12.08 12.62
CA SER A 88 7.31 -11.85 11.69
C SER A 88 7.14 -12.71 10.44
N VAL A 89 7.71 -12.25 9.33
CA VAL A 89 7.76 -12.98 8.05
C VAL A 89 9.21 -13.08 7.57
N ALA A 90 9.51 -14.04 6.68
CA ALA A 90 10.82 -14.19 6.08
C ALA A 90 10.70 -14.50 4.59
N PRO A 91 11.70 -14.12 3.75
CA PRO A 91 11.67 -14.41 2.31
C PRO A 91 11.69 -15.92 2.05
N ASN A 92 10.93 -16.34 1.04
CA ASN A 92 10.74 -17.74 0.62
C ASN A 92 10.07 -18.64 1.67
N GLU A 93 9.43 -18.05 2.68
CA GLU A 93 8.64 -18.78 3.66
C GLU A 93 7.15 -18.69 3.33
N THR A 94 6.42 -19.76 3.69
CA THR A 94 5.00 -19.93 3.38
C THR A 94 4.16 -19.93 4.64
N TYR A 95 3.01 -19.29 4.56
CA TYR A 95 2.08 -19.04 5.66
C TYR A 95 0.61 -19.33 5.28
N PRO A 96 -0.21 -19.81 6.22
CA PRO A 96 0.18 -20.37 7.51
C PRO A 96 0.93 -21.71 7.36
N SER A 97 1.31 -22.34 8.46
CA SER A 97 1.98 -23.64 8.47
C SER A 97 1.16 -24.77 7.80
N SER A 98 -0.16 -24.61 7.74
CA SER A 98 -1.09 -25.51 7.07
C SER A 98 -2.04 -24.73 6.16
N PRO A 99 -2.29 -25.18 4.92
CA PRO A 99 -3.13 -24.46 3.98
C PRO A 99 -4.54 -24.18 4.51
N VAL A 100 -5.04 -22.96 4.30
CA VAL A 100 -6.40 -22.57 4.63
C VAL A 100 -7.38 -23.14 3.62
N THR A 101 -8.34 -23.94 4.06
CA THR A 101 -9.37 -24.51 3.20
C THR A 101 -10.54 -23.56 3.07
N ILE A 102 -10.85 -23.14 1.85
CA ILE A 102 -11.98 -22.26 1.53
C ILE A 102 -13.01 -23.07 0.73
N ALA A 103 -14.25 -23.13 1.26
CA ALA A 103 -15.35 -23.83 0.59
C ALA A 103 -15.68 -23.26 -0.80
N ALA A 104 -16.32 -24.02 -1.65
CA ALA A 104 -16.80 -23.56 -2.95
C ALA A 104 -17.64 -22.28 -2.83
N GLY A 105 -17.28 -21.22 -3.55
CA GLY A 105 -17.94 -19.93 -3.51
C GLY A 105 -17.78 -19.13 -2.19
N GLY A 106 -17.03 -19.67 -1.21
CA GLY A 106 -16.79 -19.06 0.11
C GLY A 106 -15.60 -18.12 0.15
N THR A 107 -15.39 -17.56 1.34
CA THR A 107 -14.22 -16.73 1.69
C THR A 107 -13.56 -17.25 2.97
N ASN A 108 -12.31 -16.80 3.24
CA ASN A 108 -11.64 -16.95 4.53
C ASN A 108 -12.35 -16.13 5.65
N GLY A 109 -11.78 -16.13 6.85
CA GLY A 109 -12.29 -15.42 8.02
C GLY A 109 -12.13 -13.89 7.95
N ASN A 110 -12.76 -13.20 8.92
CA ASN A 110 -12.84 -11.73 8.94
C ASN A 110 -11.64 -11.05 9.61
N PHE A 111 -10.67 -11.81 10.13
CA PHE A 111 -9.55 -11.26 10.90
C PHE A 111 -8.21 -11.36 10.17
N ASP A 112 -8.25 -11.81 8.92
CA ASP A 112 -7.04 -12.03 8.14
C ASP A 112 -6.49 -10.70 7.63
N HIS A 113 -5.20 -10.45 7.86
CA HIS A 113 -4.57 -9.18 7.53
C HIS A 113 -3.05 -9.27 7.39
N PHE A 114 -2.49 -8.26 6.74
CA PHE A 114 -1.07 -7.90 6.74
C PHE A 114 -0.90 -6.58 7.47
N TYR A 115 0.09 -6.49 8.34
CA TYR A 115 0.33 -5.28 9.10
C TYR A 115 1.82 -5.12 9.44
N ASN A 116 2.38 -3.96 9.13
CA ASN A 116 3.74 -3.60 9.52
C ASN A 116 3.72 -2.62 10.68
N SER A 117 4.22 -3.04 11.84
CA SER A 117 4.42 -2.19 13.04
C SER A 117 5.83 -1.59 13.11
N ASN A 118 6.76 -2.05 12.25
CA ASN A 118 8.14 -1.60 12.25
C ASN A 118 8.28 -0.28 11.47
N PRO A 119 8.70 0.83 12.09
CA PRO A 119 8.91 2.10 11.41
C PRO A 119 10.17 2.13 10.53
N GLY A 120 11.03 1.10 10.63
CA GLY A 120 12.31 1.03 9.92
C GLY A 120 13.25 2.17 10.28
N ASN A 121 14.12 2.48 9.34
CA ASN A 121 15.15 3.52 9.46
C ASN A 121 14.92 4.72 8.51
N GLY A 122 13.66 4.97 8.12
CA GLY A 122 13.28 6.06 7.21
C GLY A 122 13.37 5.70 5.73
N GLN A 123 13.72 4.46 5.37
CA GLN A 123 13.69 3.98 3.99
C GLN A 123 12.34 3.36 3.67
N ILE A 124 12.02 3.32 2.37
CA ILE A 124 10.86 2.58 1.88
C ILE A 124 11.11 1.09 2.10
N MET A 125 10.16 0.41 2.75
CA MET A 125 10.18 -1.04 2.94
C MET A 125 9.13 -1.70 2.05
N ASP A 126 9.53 -2.70 1.28
CA ASP A 126 8.63 -3.51 0.47
C ASP A 126 8.62 -4.95 0.97
N PHE A 127 7.42 -5.51 1.05
CA PHE A 127 7.15 -6.91 1.34
C PHE A 127 6.31 -7.46 0.18
N VAL A 128 6.88 -8.38 -0.58
CA VAL A 128 6.21 -8.98 -1.74
C VAL A 128 5.62 -10.31 -1.34
N PHE A 129 4.31 -10.44 -1.46
CA PHE A 129 3.57 -11.65 -1.14
C PHE A 129 2.86 -12.20 -2.37
N ARG A 130 2.65 -13.53 -2.38
CA ARG A 130 1.73 -14.17 -3.32
C ARG A 130 0.75 -15.08 -2.60
N PHE A 131 -0.50 -15.02 -3.02
CA PHE A 131 -1.51 -16.04 -2.71
C PHE A 131 -1.44 -17.11 -3.77
N TYR A 132 -1.41 -18.37 -3.37
CA TYR A 132 -1.42 -19.51 -4.29
C TYR A 132 -2.21 -20.68 -3.74
N GLN A 133 -2.60 -21.59 -4.61
CA GLN A 133 -3.43 -22.74 -4.26
C GLN A 133 -2.62 -24.01 -4.31
N VAL A 134 -2.96 -24.99 -3.46
CA VAL A 134 -2.34 -26.30 -3.44
C VAL A 134 -3.40 -27.40 -3.46
N ASP A 135 -3.07 -28.51 -4.14
CA ASP A 135 -3.85 -29.76 -4.11
C ASP A 135 -3.62 -30.53 -2.79
N LEU A 136 -4.25 -31.70 -2.65
CA LEU A 136 -4.08 -32.57 -1.46
C LEU A 136 -2.66 -33.11 -1.33
N GLY A 137 -1.91 -33.18 -2.42
CA GLY A 137 -0.50 -33.59 -2.45
C GLY A 137 0.48 -32.46 -2.13
N GLY A 138 -0.01 -31.22 -1.97
CA GLY A 138 0.83 -30.04 -1.74
C GLY A 138 1.40 -29.43 -3.02
N ASN A 139 0.98 -29.89 -4.22
CA ASN A 139 1.42 -29.28 -5.47
C ASN A 139 0.65 -28.00 -5.74
N GLU A 140 1.34 -26.99 -6.27
CA GLU A 140 0.72 -25.72 -6.67
C GLU A 140 -0.24 -25.94 -7.85
N VAL A 141 -1.45 -25.37 -7.75
CA VAL A 141 -2.51 -25.47 -8.77
C VAL A 141 -3.23 -24.13 -8.92
N GLY A 142 -3.94 -23.96 -10.04
CA GLY A 142 -4.77 -22.78 -10.25
C GLY A 142 -4.02 -21.50 -10.56
N ASN A 143 -4.61 -20.35 -10.21
CA ASN A 143 -4.01 -19.04 -10.39
C ASN A 143 -3.33 -18.54 -9.10
N THR A 144 -2.37 -17.64 -9.27
CA THR A 144 -1.70 -16.91 -8.20
C THR A 144 -2.05 -15.43 -8.27
N ILE A 145 -1.94 -14.73 -7.14
CA ILE A 145 -2.08 -13.28 -7.07
C ILE A 145 -0.91 -12.76 -6.25
N THR A 146 -0.04 -12.00 -6.89
CA THR A 146 1.13 -11.36 -6.26
C THR A 146 0.82 -9.90 -5.99
N PHE A 147 1.26 -9.38 -4.84
CA PHE A 147 1.14 -7.97 -4.55
C PHE A 147 2.30 -7.52 -3.65
N THR A 148 2.52 -6.21 -3.56
CA THR A 148 3.51 -5.61 -2.67
C THR A 148 2.79 -4.79 -1.59
N TYR A 149 3.01 -5.16 -0.32
CA TYR A 149 2.75 -4.28 0.80
C TYR A 149 3.96 -3.34 0.93
N ARG A 150 3.74 -2.05 0.70
CA ARG A 150 4.80 -1.03 0.82
C ARG A 150 4.55 -0.15 2.04
N TYR A 151 5.55 -0.03 2.89
CA TYR A 151 5.60 1.04 3.88
C TYR A 151 6.52 2.15 3.39
N ASN A 152 5.98 3.36 3.25
CA ASN A 152 6.74 4.53 2.84
C ASN A 152 6.63 5.64 3.89
N PRO A 153 7.59 5.75 4.81
CA PRO A 153 7.56 6.77 5.87
C PRO A 153 7.61 8.20 5.30
N ASN A 154 8.11 8.37 4.08
CA ASN A 154 8.25 9.69 3.45
C ASN A 154 6.92 10.24 2.91
N LEU A 155 5.85 9.43 2.87
CA LEU A 155 4.48 9.88 2.56
C LEU A 155 3.71 10.30 3.82
N ALA A 156 4.27 10.11 5.01
CA ALA A 156 3.65 10.58 6.24
C ALA A 156 3.53 12.11 6.21
N VAL A 157 2.33 12.61 6.50
CA VAL A 157 2.13 14.05 6.79
C VAL A 157 2.34 14.21 8.27
N ASP A 158 3.36 14.95 8.64
CA ASP A 158 3.66 15.22 10.04
C ASP A 158 2.56 16.04 10.70
N SER A 159 2.51 15.96 12.02
CA SER A 159 1.64 16.84 12.80
C SER A 159 2.19 18.27 12.81
N PHE A 160 1.33 19.25 13.01
CA PHE A 160 1.75 20.63 13.26
C PHE A 160 2.72 20.77 14.45
N SER A 161 2.68 19.82 15.41
CA SER A 161 3.62 19.81 16.53
C SER A 161 5.04 19.49 16.08
N ALA A 162 5.23 18.56 15.14
CA ALA A 162 6.55 18.26 14.56
C ALA A 162 7.09 19.44 13.77
N LEU A 163 6.25 20.10 12.96
CA LEU A 163 6.63 21.30 12.23
C LEU A 163 7.01 22.46 13.19
N ASN A 164 6.20 22.67 14.25
CA ASN A 164 6.49 23.67 15.28
C ASN A 164 7.80 23.38 16.04
N ALA A 165 8.12 22.11 16.29
CA ALA A 165 9.37 21.71 16.93
C ALA A 165 10.59 22.05 16.06
N MET A 166 10.43 22.08 14.72
CA MET A 166 11.45 22.58 13.79
C MET A 166 11.53 24.12 13.74
N GLY A 167 10.69 24.82 14.49
CA GLY A 167 10.62 26.27 14.48
C GLY A 167 9.82 26.87 13.33
N VAL A 168 8.96 26.07 12.66
CA VAL A 168 8.11 26.54 11.55
C VAL A 168 6.64 26.57 11.99
N ARG A 169 5.97 27.68 11.73
CA ARG A 169 4.54 27.86 11.97
C ARG A 169 3.84 28.28 10.69
N LEU A 170 2.97 27.44 10.20
CA LEU A 170 2.07 27.75 9.09
C LEU A 170 0.84 28.50 9.61
N GLN A 171 0.42 29.54 8.89
CA GLN A 171 -0.83 30.27 9.20
C GLN A 171 -2.05 29.46 8.72
N SER A 172 -1.96 28.81 7.56
CA SER A 172 -3.04 28.00 6.98
C SER A 172 -2.49 26.88 6.11
N THR A 173 -3.21 25.76 6.04
CA THR A 173 -2.99 24.71 5.05
C THR A 173 -3.89 24.86 3.83
N SER A 174 -4.86 25.75 3.85
CA SER A 174 -5.67 26.12 2.69
C SER A 174 -5.08 27.37 2.06
N LEU A 175 -4.56 27.22 0.84
CA LEU A 175 -3.80 28.23 0.14
C LEU A 175 -4.66 28.84 -0.98
N SER A 176 -4.67 30.18 -1.07
CA SER A 176 -5.16 30.89 -2.24
C SER A 176 -3.98 31.27 -3.16
N ASN A 177 -3.45 32.45 -3.02
CA ASN A 177 -2.31 32.92 -3.85
C ASN A 177 -0.98 32.90 -3.08
N GLN A 178 -1.03 32.75 -1.75
CA GLN A 178 0.16 32.80 -0.91
C GLN A 178 0.15 31.67 0.11
N LEU A 179 1.35 31.17 0.43
CA LEU A 179 1.64 30.32 1.57
C LEU A 179 2.36 31.17 2.59
N GLU A 180 1.70 31.40 3.74
CA GLU A 180 2.22 32.24 4.81
C GLU A 180 2.70 31.42 5.99
N LEU A 181 3.91 31.68 6.45
CA LEU A 181 4.53 31.01 7.56
C LEU A 181 5.53 31.89 8.31
N THR A 182 5.90 31.47 9.51
CA THR A 182 7.02 32.05 10.26
C THR A 182 8.06 30.94 10.47
N ALA A 183 9.34 31.21 10.19
CA ALA A 183 10.46 30.30 10.43
C ALA A 183 11.39 30.88 11.51
N ALA A 184 11.76 30.08 12.51
CA ALA A 184 12.72 30.48 13.54
C ALA A 184 14.18 30.45 13.02
N ASN A 185 14.46 29.61 12.03
CA ASN A 185 15.76 29.40 11.43
C ASN A 185 15.65 29.35 9.90
N ASN A 186 16.81 29.35 9.22
CA ASN A 186 16.85 29.12 7.79
C ASN A 186 16.43 27.67 7.49
N ILE A 187 15.50 27.50 6.53
CA ILE A 187 14.95 26.20 6.13
C ILE A 187 14.78 26.13 4.62
N GLN A 188 14.76 24.92 4.10
CA GLN A 188 14.37 24.63 2.72
C GLN A 188 12.91 24.19 2.71
N LEU A 189 12.11 24.77 1.81
CA LEU A 189 10.75 24.36 1.51
C LEU A 189 10.69 23.77 0.10
N GLU A 190 10.11 22.59 -0.03
CA GLU A 190 9.73 21.98 -1.29
C GLU A 190 8.21 21.76 -1.31
N LEU A 191 7.54 22.19 -2.40
CA LEU A 191 6.16 21.82 -2.67
C LEU A 191 6.16 20.70 -3.68
N ILE A 192 5.50 19.59 -3.31
CA ILE A 192 5.50 18.33 -4.06
C ILE A 192 4.06 17.99 -4.43
N ASP A 193 3.80 17.67 -5.69
CA ASP A 193 2.47 17.23 -6.15
C ASP A 193 2.20 15.75 -5.76
N LEU A 194 0.97 15.28 -6.00
CA LEU A 194 0.59 13.90 -5.68
C LEU A 194 1.29 12.84 -6.54
N ALA A 195 1.94 13.24 -7.65
CA ALA A 195 2.78 12.36 -8.46
C ALA A 195 4.22 12.25 -7.91
N GLY A 196 4.54 12.97 -6.81
CA GLY A 196 5.87 13.01 -6.20
C GLY A 196 6.83 13.98 -6.89
N LYS A 197 6.35 14.83 -7.80
CA LYS A 197 7.17 15.81 -8.49
C LYS A 197 7.29 17.08 -7.65
N THR A 198 8.51 17.55 -7.39
CA THR A 198 8.75 18.87 -6.80
C THR A 198 8.36 19.95 -7.82
N VAL A 199 7.32 20.71 -7.49
CA VAL A 199 6.80 21.82 -8.33
C VAL A 199 7.39 23.16 -7.93
N ARG A 200 7.92 23.27 -6.70
CA ARG A 200 8.61 24.47 -6.22
C ARG A 200 9.63 24.12 -5.13
N SER A 201 10.78 24.80 -5.13
CA SER A 201 11.81 24.65 -4.12
C SER A 201 12.33 26.05 -3.74
N ILE A 202 12.36 26.38 -2.45
CA ILE A 202 12.65 27.73 -1.93
C ILE A 202 13.48 27.62 -0.65
N SER A 203 14.57 28.40 -0.59
CA SER A 203 15.30 28.61 0.66
C SER A 203 14.66 29.78 1.40
N LEU A 204 14.23 29.56 2.62
CA LEU A 204 13.60 30.51 3.49
C LEU A 204 14.60 30.98 4.57
N THR A 205 14.60 32.28 4.84
CA THR A 205 15.36 32.85 5.97
C THR A 205 14.49 32.90 7.23
N ALA A 206 15.10 33.05 8.39
CA ALA A 206 14.34 33.25 9.63
C ALA A 206 13.44 34.49 9.53
N GLY A 207 12.26 34.43 10.12
CA GLY A 207 11.26 35.48 10.14
C GLY A 207 9.94 35.10 9.47
N GLU A 208 9.08 36.09 9.24
CA GLU A 208 7.83 35.93 8.51
C GLU A 208 8.09 35.81 7.00
N GLN A 209 7.41 34.87 6.37
CA GLN A 209 7.56 34.55 4.97
C GLN A 209 6.19 34.50 4.29
N SER A 210 6.09 35.13 3.12
CA SER A 210 4.94 35.06 2.24
C SER A 210 5.39 34.56 0.86
N ILE A 211 4.96 33.37 0.51
CA ILE A 211 5.44 32.66 -0.68
C ILE A 211 4.32 32.68 -1.70
N ASP A 212 4.56 33.31 -2.86
CA ASP A 212 3.60 33.30 -3.96
C ASP A 212 3.43 31.89 -4.52
N VAL A 213 2.21 31.37 -4.47
CA VAL A 213 1.78 30.08 -5.01
C VAL A 213 0.66 30.22 -6.03
N SER A 214 0.46 31.44 -6.56
CA SER A 214 -0.61 31.75 -7.54
C SER A 214 -0.50 30.94 -8.83
N GLN A 215 0.73 30.53 -9.21
CA GLN A 215 1.01 29.76 -10.40
C GLN A 215 0.73 28.26 -10.26
N LEU A 216 0.48 27.78 -9.01
CA LEU A 216 0.11 26.37 -8.80
C LEU A 216 -1.34 26.16 -9.19
N THR A 217 -1.60 25.03 -9.82
CA THR A 217 -2.98 24.58 -10.10
C THR A 217 -3.70 24.22 -8.81
N ALA A 218 -5.03 24.38 -8.80
CA ALA A 218 -5.83 23.92 -7.67
C ALA A 218 -5.61 22.42 -7.44
N GLY A 219 -5.40 22.02 -6.18
CA GLY A 219 -5.09 20.63 -5.85
C GLY A 219 -4.41 20.47 -4.49
N VAL A 220 -4.06 19.23 -4.20
CA VAL A 220 -3.35 18.83 -2.97
C VAL A 220 -1.86 18.76 -3.25
N TYR A 221 -1.08 19.32 -2.33
CA TYR A 221 0.38 19.29 -2.33
C TYR A 221 0.92 18.87 -0.98
N VAL A 222 2.13 18.37 -0.95
CA VAL A 222 2.92 18.18 0.27
C VAL A 222 3.95 19.28 0.36
N ALA A 223 3.88 20.06 1.42
CA ALA A 223 4.92 21.03 1.80
C ALA A 223 5.94 20.32 2.67
N LYS A 224 7.12 20.04 2.13
CA LYS A 224 8.25 19.43 2.82
C LYS A 224 9.21 20.52 3.29
N PHE A 225 9.44 20.58 4.59
CA PHE A 225 10.38 21.46 5.23
C PHE A 225 11.62 20.69 5.63
N SER A 226 12.82 21.26 5.41
CA SER A 226 14.10 20.64 5.78
C SER A 226 15.01 21.65 6.42
N THR A 227 15.67 21.30 7.53
CA THR A 227 16.75 22.09 8.14
C THR A 227 18.11 21.71 7.54
N ASN A 228 19.11 22.56 7.71
CA ASN A 228 20.48 22.27 7.32
C ASN A 228 21.10 21.10 8.10
N GLU A 229 20.52 20.73 9.23
CA GLU A 229 20.94 19.62 10.10
C GLU A 229 20.29 18.29 9.71
N GLY A 230 19.43 18.28 8.65
CA GLY A 230 18.80 17.09 8.10
C GLY A 230 17.44 16.73 8.73
N ALA A 231 16.92 17.53 9.70
CA ALA A 231 15.54 17.31 10.17
C ALA A 231 14.55 17.68 9.07
N THR A 232 13.50 16.88 8.92
CA THR A 232 12.45 17.08 7.90
C THR A 232 11.06 17.03 8.53
N SER A 233 10.10 17.77 7.95
CA SER A 233 8.68 17.68 8.28
C SER A 233 7.84 17.91 7.03
N ASN A 234 6.76 17.14 6.88
CA ASN A 234 5.88 17.15 5.73
C ASN A 234 4.46 17.53 6.14
N ILE A 235 3.89 18.55 5.54
CA ILE A 235 2.53 19.01 5.82
C ILE A 235 1.71 18.99 4.53
N LYS A 236 0.49 18.45 4.61
CA LYS A 236 -0.48 18.53 3.52
C LYS A 236 -1.00 19.96 3.41
N VAL A 237 -0.96 20.54 2.23
CA VAL A 237 -1.57 21.82 1.90
C VAL A 237 -2.51 21.68 0.71
N VAL A 238 -3.56 22.49 0.67
CA VAL A 238 -4.57 22.48 -0.40
C VAL A 238 -4.56 23.83 -1.08
N LYS A 239 -4.27 23.88 -2.38
CA LYS A 239 -4.41 25.06 -3.25
C LYS A 239 -5.84 25.12 -3.78
N ASN A 240 -6.53 26.18 -3.50
CA ASN A 240 -7.88 26.49 -4.02
C ASN A 240 -7.80 27.22 -5.35
#